data_3635cb1ca7476581b762a11bf7a0e467
#
_entry.id   3635cb1ca7476581b762a11bf7a0e467
#
_cell.length_a   1.000
_cell.length_b   1.000
_cell.length_c   1.000
_cell.angle_alpha   90.00
_cell.angle_beta   90.00
_cell.angle_gamma   90.00
#
_symmetry.space_group_name_H-M   'P 1'
#
loop_
_entity.id
_entity.type
_entity.pdbx_description
1 polymer ?
#
loop_
_entity_poly.entity_id
_entity_poly.type
_entity_poly.pdbx_seq_one_letter_code
_entity_poly.pdbx_strand_id
1 'polypeptide(L)'
;LHWPDRKTNFFGKLGYIHENETDFIEIKEQLEVLHKFVKEGKIRYIGLSNESSWGLMKFLALAERYNLPRVVSVQNPYSLLNRSYEVGMAEISIREKCGLLAYSPLAFGMLTGKYDEGSKPKNARLTLFGEMFTRYTKPKGIEFSKKFNNLAKEFNIKPAILALAYVNSRDFL
;
A
#
# COMPACT_ATOMS: atom_id res chain seq x y z
N LEU A 1 -0.64 12.85 -1.26
CA LEU A 1 -1.87 12.78 -0.46
C LEU A 1 -1.89 11.48 0.34
N HIS A 2 -2.25 11.53 1.64
CA HIS A 2 -2.12 10.35 2.52
C HIS A 2 -3.34 9.42 2.46
N TRP A 3 -4.52 9.97 2.29
CA TRP A 3 -5.78 9.24 2.20
C TRP A 3 -6.70 9.87 1.16
N PRO A 4 -7.54 9.08 0.48
CA PRO A 4 -8.66 9.62 -0.28
C PRO A 4 -9.57 10.46 0.60
N ASP A 5 -10.01 11.61 0.09
CA ASP A 5 -11.03 12.44 0.75
C ASP A 5 -12.42 12.08 0.22
N ARG A 6 -12.75 10.83 0.33
CA ARG A 6 -14.06 10.24 0.04
C ARG A 6 -14.19 8.91 0.76
N LYS A 7 -15.41 8.44 0.97
CA LYS A 7 -15.67 7.15 1.56
C LYS A 7 -15.26 6.03 0.60
N THR A 8 -14.28 5.25 1.01
CA THR A 8 -13.80 4.07 0.30
C THR A 8 -13.34 3.02 1.29
N ASN A 9 -12.85 1.88 0.81
CA ASN A 9 -12.39 0.82 1.70
C ASN A 9 -11.07 1.18 2.35
N PHE A 10 -11.07 1.29 3.68
CA PHE A 10 -9.87 1.54 4.48
C PHE A 10 -9.45 0.30 5.26
N PHE A 11 -8.16 0.23 5.62
CA PHE A 11 -7.60 -0.74 6.56
C PHE A 11 -7.87 -2.21 6.25
N GLY A 12 -7.94 -2.58 4.97
CA GLY A 12 -8.07 -3.98 4.55
C GLY A 12 -9.49 -4.54 4.61
N LYS A 13 -10.49 -3.69 4.67
CA LYS A 13 -11.88 -4.12 4.42
C LYS A 13 -12.00 -4.58 2.97
N LEU A 14 -12.60 -5.74 2.76
CA LEU A 14 -12.94 -6.28 1.45
C LEU A 14 -14.38 -5.92 1.09
N GLY A 15 -14.60 -5.70 -0.21
CA GLY A 15 -15.90 -5.32 -0.74
C GLY A 15 -16.16 -3.81 -0.60
N TYR A 16 -16.70 -3.21 -1.66
CA TYR A 16 -17.06 -1.80 -1.67
C TYR A 16 -18.56 -1.66 -1.38
N ILE A 17 -18.89 -0.81 -0.41
CA ILE A 17 -20.27 -0.40 -0.12
C ILE A 17 -20.35 1.08 -0.44
N HIS A 18 -21.20 1.41 -1.41
CA HIS A 18 -21.40 2.80 -1.78
C HIS A 18 -22.21 3.53 -0.71
N GLU A 19 -21.71 4.67 -0.30
CA GLU A 19 -22.44 5.62 0.55
C GLU A 19 -22.51 6.96 -0.18
N ASN A 20 -23.68 7.54 -0.23
CA ASN A 20 -23.83 8.91 -0.75
C ASN A 20 -23.14 9.87 0.21
N GLU A 21 -22.21 10.64 -0.31
CA GLU A 21 -21.48 11.66 0.43
C GLU A 21 -21.51 12.98 -0.33
N THR A 22 -21.64 14.07 0.39
CA THR A 22 -21.71 15.43 -0.16
C THR A 22 -20.60 16.33 0.37
N ASP A 23 -19.87 15.85 1.37
CA ASP A 23 -18.83 16.62 2.05
C ASP A 23 -17.47 15.95 1.82
N PHE A 24 -16.89 16.20 0.65
CA PHE A 24 -15.53 15.81 0.28
C PHE A 24 -14.95 16.78 -0.75
N ILE A 25 -13.64 16.90 -0.79
CA ILE A 25 -12.94 17.75 -1.76
C ILE A 25 -12.82 16.99 -3.10
N GLU A 26 -13.35 17.57 -4.15
CA GLU A 26 -13.28 16.98 -5.49
C GLU A 26 -11.83 16.77 -5.93
N ILE A 27 -11.55 15.63 -6.60
CA ILE A 27 -10.20 15.28 -7.07
C ILE A 27 -9.61 16.39 -7.96
N LYS A 28 -10.45 17.05 -8.77
CA LYS A 28 -10.01 18.17 -9.62
C LYS A 28 -9.49 19.33 -8.77
N GLU A 29 -10.23 19.71 -7.74
CA GLU A 29 -9.83 20.79 -6.82
C GLU A 29 -8.52 20.45 -6.10
N GLN A 30 -8.36 19.21 -5.61
CA GLN A 30 -7.11 18.75 -5.01
C GLN A 30 -5.94 18.91 -5.99
N LEU A 31 -6.11 18.52 -7.26
CA LEU A 31 -5.09 18.67 -8.30
C LEU A 31 -4.76 20.13 -8.60
N GLU A 32 -5.76 21.02 -8.63
CA GLU A 32 -5.57 22.45 -8.86
C GLU A 32 -4.76 23.13 -7.74
N VAL A 33 -5.01 22.76 -6.49
CA VAL A 33 -4.22 23.22 -5.34
C VAL A 33 -2.78 22.72 -5.43
N LEU A 34 -2.58 21.43 -5.72
CA LEU A 34 -1.25 20.85 -5.88
C LEU A 34 -0.48 21.46 -7.07
N HIS A 35 -1.19 21.81 -8.15
CA HIS A 35 -0.60 22.51 -9.29
C HIS A 35 0.01 23.86 -8.91
N LYS A 36 -0.65 24.63 -8.04
CA LYS A 36 -0.09 25.89 -7.51
C LYS A 36 1.24 25.63 -6.80
N PHE A 37 1.32 24.60 -5.95
CA PHE A 37 2.56 24.27 -5.24
C PHE A 37 3.68 23.78 -6.17
N VAL A 38 3.33 23.06 -7.24
CA VAL A 38 4.31 22.68 -8.27
C VAL A 38 4.84 23.93 -8.99
N LYS A 39 3.94 24.85 -9.40
CA LYS A 39 4.35 26.12 -10.07
C LYS A 39 5.18 27.02 -9.18
N GLU A 40 4.89 27.05 -7.90
CA GLU A 40 5.68 27.81 -6.90
C GLU A 40 7.00 27.14 -6.54
N GLY A 41 7.31 25.97 -7.11
CA GLY A 41 8.53 25.21 -6.82
C GLY A 41 8.59 24.60 -5.41
N LYS A 42 7.47 24.59 -4.66
CA LYS A 42 7.37 24.02 -3.30
C LYS A 42 7.41 22.50 -3.30
N ILE A 43 6.86 21.88 -4.34
CA ILE A 43 6.87 20.44 -4.58
C ILE A 43 7.26 20.18 -6.03
N ARG A 44 7.89 19.04 -6.32
CA ARG A 44 8.26 18.63 -7.68
C ARG A 44 7.26 17.67 -8.30
N TYR A 45 6.82 16.69 -7.53
CA TYR A 45 5.93 15.63 -7.96
C TYR A 45 4.86 15.37 -6.90
N ILE A 46 3.75 14.77 -7.32
CA ILE A 46 2.67 14.36 -6.44
C ILE A 46 2.52 12.85 -6.46
N GLY A 47 2.17 12.28 -5.31
CA GLY A 47 1.86 10.88 -5.14
C GLY A 47 0.61 10.71 -4.29
N LEU A 48 -0.03 9.56 -4.43
CA LEU A 48 -1.20 9.18 -3.65
C LEU A 48 -0.84 8.10 -2.63
N SER A 49 -1.64 7.90 -1.63
CA SER A 49 -1.53 6.78 -0.69
C SER A 49 -2.91 6.25 -0.35
N ASN A 50 -2.98 4.93 -0.11
CA ASN A 50 -4.22 4.24 0.22
C ASN A 50 -5.34 4.42 -0.82
N GLU A 51 -4.94 4.64 -2.06
CA GLU A 51 -5.87 4.94 -3.14
C GLU A 51 -6.39 3.67 -3.80
N SER A 52 -7.60 3.74 -4.33
CA SER A 52 -8.24 2.68 -5.10
C SER A 52 -7.91 2.78 -6.59
N SER A 53 -8.18 1.71 -7.35
CA SER A 53 -8.03 1.69 -8.80
C SER A 53 -8.85 2.81 -9.48
N TRP A 54 -10.10 3.00 -9.04
CA TRP A 54 -10.95 4.07 -9.56
C TRP A 54 -10.36 5.46 -9.30
N GLY A 55 -9.92 5.70 -8.07
CA GLY A 55 -9.37 7.01 -7.71
C GLY A 55 -8.09 7.33 -8.44
N LEU A 56 -7.16 6.38 -8.54
CA LEU A 56 -5.93 6.58 -9.31
C LEU A 56 -6.24 6.94 -10.77
N MET A 57 -7.09 6.16 -11.45
CA MET A 57 -7.47 6.45 -12.84
C MET A 57 -8.19 7.80 -12.96
N LYS A 58 -9.00 8.18 -11.96
CA LYS A 58 -9.67 9.48 -11.97
C LYS A 58 -8.69 10.64 -11.84
N PHE A 59 -7.68 10.53 -10.95
CA PHE A 59 -6.59 11.51 -10.84
C PHE A 59 -5.82 11.65 -12.16
N LEU A 60 -5.46 10.54 -12.79
CA LEU A 60 -4.71 10.53 -14.05
C LEU A 60 -5.52 11.16 -15.19
N ALA A 61 -6.78 10.76 -15.35
CA ALA A 61 -7.65 11.29 -16.41
C ALA A 61 -7.94 12.82 -16.24
N LEU A 62 -8.11 13.28 -15.00
CA LEU A 62 -8.32 14.71 -14.74
C LEU A 62 -7.02 15.51 -14.94
N ALA A 63 -5.87 14.96 -14.56
CA ALA A 63 -4.58 15.59 -14.82
C ALA A 63 -4.35 15.79 -16.32
N GLU A 64 -4.61 14.79 -17.13
CA GLU A 64 -4.50 14.88 -18.60
C GLU A 64 -5.52 15.89 -19.17
N ARG A 65 -6.79 15.74 -18.82
CA ARG A 65 -7.87 16.57 -19.37
C ARG A 65 -7.69 18.06 -19.10
N TYR A 66 -7.16 18.42 -17.93
CA TYR A 66 -7.04 19.81 -17.49
C TYR A 66 -5.61 20.33 -17.47
N ASN A 67 -4.65 19.57 -18.04
CA ASN A 67 -3.23 19.92 -18.04
C ASN A 67 -2.69 20.24 -16.63
N LEU A 68 -3.03 19.37 -15.66
CA LEU A 68 -2.61 19.44 -14.27
C LEU A 68 -1.45 18.46 -14.00
N PRO A 69 -0.72 18.60 -12.89
CA PRO A 69 0.38 17.71 -12.57
C PRO A 69 -0.08 16.25 -12.46
N ARG A 70 0.62 15.36 -13.16
CA ARG A 70 0.36 13.92 -13.13
C ARG A 70 0.84 13.32 -11.82
N VAL A 71 0.06 12.38 -11.28
CA VAL A 71 0.48 11.50 -10.19
C VAL A 71 1.58 10.58 -10.69
N VAL A 72 2.69 10.47 -9.96
CA VAL A 72 3.87 9.67 -10.35
C VAL A 72 4.02 8.40 -9.53
N SER A 73 3.37 8.29 -8.37
CA SER A 73 3.45 7.11 -7.52
C SER A 73 2.20 6.92 -6.66
N VAL A 74 1.97 5.68 -6.25
CA VAL A 74 0.96 5.32 -5.24
C VAL A 74 1.62 4.58 -4.10
N GLN A 75 1.41 5.01 -2.86
CA GLN A 75 1.88 4.31 -1.68
C GLN A 75 0.74 3.47 -1.07
N ASN A 76 0.75 2.17 -1.33
CA ASN A 76 -0.27 1.24 -0.87
C ASN A 76 0.37 0.02 -0.17
N PRO A 77 -0.42 -0.75 0.64
CA PRO A 77 0.11 -1.94 1.30
C PRO A 77 0.41 -3.03 0.28
N TYR A 78 1.61 -3.58 0.33
CA TYR A 78 1.97 -4.72 -0.49
C TYR A 78 3.00 -5.60 0.20
N SER A 79 2.75 -6.88 0.23
CA SER A 79 3.65 -7.91 0.76
C SER A 79 3.19 -9.28 0.30
N LEU A 80 3.95 -10.32 0.58
CA LEU A 80 3.54 -11.70 0.34
C LEU A 80 2.21 -12.09 1.04
N LEU A 81 1.91 -11.46 2.17
CA LEU A 81 0.63 -11.64 2.91
C LEU A 81 -0.49 -10.70 2.47
N ASN A 82 -0.21 -9.73 1.61
CA ASN A 82 -1.21 -8.81 1.10
C ASN A 82 -0.93 -8.49 -0.38
N ARG A 83 -1.57 -9.22 -1.25
CA ARG A 83 -1.43 -9.10 -2.70
C ARG A 83 -2.63 -8.40 -3.37
N SER A 84 -3.45 -7.69 -2.58
CA SER A 84 -4.64 -7.01 -3.09
C SER A 84 -4.33 -5.98 -4.19
N TYR A 85 -3.13 -5.40 -4.19
CA TYR A 85 -2.67 -4.49 -5.23
C TYR A 85 -2.65 -5.12 -6.63
N GLU A 86 -2.39 -6.42 -6.72
CA GLU A 86 -2.32 -7.15 -8.00
C GLU A 86 -3.69 -7.30 -8.67
N VAL A 87 -4.80 -7.12 -7.95
CA VAL A 87 -6.15 -7.33 -8.50
C VAL A 87 -6.54 -6.29 -9.55
N GLY A 88 -6.03 -5.06 -9.46
CA GLY A 88 -6.34 -4.02 -10.44
C GLY A 88 -5.32 -2.90 -10.50
N MET A 89 -4.61 -2.62 -9.40
CA MET A 89 -3.66 -1.52 -9.34
C MET A 89 -2.35 -1.82 -10.09
N ALA A 90 -1.90 -3.07 -10.08
CA ALA A 90 -0.64 -3.46 -10.74
C ALA A 90 -0.67 -3.19 -12.24
N GLU A 91 -1.75 -3.54 -12.93
CA GLU A 91 -1.90 -3.25 -14.36
C GLU A 91 -1.89 -1.74 -14.63
N ILE A 92 -2.61 -0.96 -13.82
CA ILE A 92 -2.61 0.51 -13.92
C ILE A 92 -1.19 1.05 -13.73
N SER A 93 -0.47 0.59 -12.70
CA SER A 93 0.89 1.06 -12.44
C SER A 93 1.83 0.86 -13.63
N ILE A 94 1.76 -0.30 -14.27
CA ILE A 94 2.59 -0.62 -15.44
C ILE A 94 2.18 0.21 -16.66
N ARG A 95 0.89 0.22 -17.00
CA ARG A 95 0.38 0.89 -18.21
C ARG A 95 0.48 2.40 -18.10
N GLU A 96 0.17 2.94 -16.94
CA GLU A 96 0.17 4.38 -16.67
C GLU A 96 1.51 4.90 -16.15
N LYS A 97 2.52 4.04 -15.98
CA LYS A 97 3.85 4.42 -15.45
C LYS A 97 3.75 5.17 -14.13
N CYS A 98 2.90 4.68 -13.24
CA CYS A 98 2.67 5.23 -11.91
C CYS A 98 2.96 4.13 -10.86
N GLY A 99 4.23 4.03 -10.44
CA GLY A 99 4.75 2.92 -9.65
C GLY A 99 4.21 2.86 -8.22
N LEU A 100 4.28 1.66 -7.65
CA LEU A 100 3.95 1.41 -6.25
C LEU A 100 5.12 1.75 -5.33
N LEU A 101 4.87 2.49 -4.27
CA LEU A 101 5.71 2.55 -3.07
C LEU A 101 5.09 1.62 -2.02
N ALA A 102 5.61 0.40 -1.92
CA ALA A 102 5.04 -0.62 -1.05
C ALA A 102 5.25 -0.29 0.44
N TYR A 103 4.17 -0.16 1.22
CA TYR A 103 4.30 -0.12 2.67
C TYR A 103 3.94 -1.46 3.31
N SER A 104 4.50 -1.69 4.50
CA SER A 104 4.41 -2.97 5.24
C SER A 104 4.90 -4.19 4.45
N PRO A 105 6.03 -4.12 3.72
CA PRO A 105 6.52 -5.23 2.91
C PRO A 105 6.88 -6.47 3.75
N LEU A 106 7.14 -6.28 5.05
CA LEU A 106 7.40 -7.36 6.02
C LEU A 106 6.15 -7.77 6.82
N ALA A 107 4.95 -7.36 6.40
CA ALA A 107 3.69 -7.69 7.06
C ALA A 107 3.72 -7.43 8.58
N PHE A 108 4.04 -6.19 9.00
CA PHE A 108 4.24 -5.80 10.40
C PHE A 108 5.31 -6.59 11.16
N GLY A 109 6.19 -7.28 10.44
CA GLY A 109 7.26 -8.12 10.98
C GLY A 109 6.94 -9.62 11.03
N MET A 110 5.76 -10.04 10.57
CA MET A 110 5.40 -11.47 10.48
C MET A 110 6.36 -12.24 9.55
N LEU A 111 6.81 -11.62 8.47
CA LEU A 111 7.73 -12.20 7.50
C LEU A 111 9.22 -12.04 7.89
N THR A 112 9.51 -11.88 9.17
CA THR A 112 10.89 -11.78 9.68
C THR A 112 11.29 -12.95 10.57
N GLY A 113 10.34 -13.80 10.97
CA GLY A 113 10.53 -14.87 11.94
C GLY A 113 10.53 -14.44 13.41
N LYS A 114 10.51 -13.12 13.72
CA LYS A 114 10.63 -12.63 15.10
C LYS A 114 9.44 -12.93 16.00
N TYR A 115 8.29 -13.30 15.43
CA TYR A 115 7.09 -13.69 16.16
C TYR A 115 6.80 -15.18 16.09
N ASP A 116 7.71 -15.96 15.49
CA ASP A 116 7.54 -17.41 15.39
C ASP A 116 7.39 -18.04 16.79
N GLU A 117 6.62 -19.10 16.85
CA GLU A 117 6.39 -19.88 18.08
C GLU A 117 5.80 -19.07 19.25
N GLY A 118 5.06 -17.99 18.91
CA GLY A 118 4.44 -17.14 19.93
C GLY A 118 5.38 -16.13 20.60
N SER A 119 6.58 -15.97 20.06
CA SER A 119 7.55 -15.00 20.58
C SER A 119 6.99 -13.56 20.55
N LYS A 120 7.23 -12.83 21.63
CA LYS A 120 6.81 -11.42 21.81
C LYS A 120 8.00 -10.52 22.13
N PRO A 121 8.85 -10.20 21.15
CA PRO A 121 10.02 -9.36 21.40
C PRO A 121 9.62 -8.01 22.01
N LYS A 122 10.32 -7.60 23.06
CA LYS A 122 10.11 -6.30 23.70
C LYS A 122 10.28 -5.18 22.67
N ASN A 123 9.40 -4.19 22.66
CA ASN A 123 9.39 -3.07 21.72
C ASN A 123 9.06 -3.43 20.25
N ALA A 124 8.62 -4.64 19.96
CA ALA A 124 8.16 -5.00 18.62
C ALA A 124 6.69 -4.55 18.41
N ARG A 125 6.36 -4.15 17.16
CA ARG A 125 5.05 -3.56 16.82
C ARG A 125 3.87 -4.41 17.29
N LEU A 126 3.84 -5.70 17.00
CA LEU A 126 2.72 -6.57 17.37
C LEU A 126 2.73 -6.95 18.86
N THR A 127 3.85 -6.80 19.56
CA THR A 127 3.90 -6.94 21.02
C THR A 127 3.25 -5.73 21.70
N LEU A 128 3.51 -4.52 21.19
CA LEU A 128 3.02 -3.28 21.78
C LEU A 128 1.59 -2.93 21.32
N PHE A 129 1.26 -3.22 20.05
CA PHE A 129 0.03 -2.74 19.40
C PHE A 129 -0.73 -3.85 18.68
N GLY A 130 -0.61 -5.11 19.11
CA GLY A 130 -1.18 -6.27 18.42
C GLY A 130 -2.69 -6.19 18.26
N GLU A 131 -3.40 -5.60 19.19
CA GLU A 131 -4.86 -5.40 19.12
C GLU A 131 -5.28 -4.46 17.98
N MET A 132 -4.47 -3.43 17.69
CA MET A 132 -4.72 -2.50 16.59
C MET A 132 -4.31 -3.07 15.22
N PHE A 133 -3.26 -3.88 15.18
CA PHE A 133 -2.63 -4.36 13.94
C PHE A 133 -2.95 -5.81 13.62
N THR A 134 -4.23 -6.16 13.49
CA THR A 134 -4.71 -7.54 13.31
C THR A 134 -4.67 -8.07 11.86
N ARG A 135 -4.35 -7.23 10.87
CA ARG A 135 -4.41 -7.58 9.43
C ARG A 135 -3.68 -8.88 9.10
N TYR A 136 -2.50 -9.11 9.69
CA TYR A 136 -1.62 -10.24 9.37
C TYR A 136 -1.56 -11.31 10.47
N THR A 137 -2.26 -11.12 11.58
CA THR A 137 -2.24 -12.02 12.75
C THR A 137 -3.44 -12.97 12.83
N LYS A 138 -4.22 -13.05 11.76
CA LYS A 138 -5.29 -14.05 11.62
C LYS A 138 -4.68 -15.46 11.46
N PRO A 139 -5.39 -16.55 11.82
CA PRO A 139 -4.83 -17.91 11.82
C PRO A 139 -4.09 -18.28 10.54
N LYS A 140 -4.68 -18.05 9.36
CA LYS A 140 -4.02 -18.32 8.08
C LYS A 140 -2.77 -17.47 7.83
N GLY A 141 -2.76 -16.22 8.32
CA GLY A 141 -1.59 -15.34 8.21
C GLY A 141 -0.42 -15.82 9.05
N ILE A 142 -0.71 -16.30 10.28
CA ILE A 142 0.29 -16.89 11.18
C ILE A 142 0.85 -18.19 10.58
N GLU A 143 -0.03 -19.09 10.12
CA GLU A 143 0.37 -20.35 9.48
C GLU A 143 1.27 -20.12 8.26
N PHE A 144 0.87 -19.22 7.37
CA PHE A 144 1.65 -18.89 6.18
C PHE A 144 3.00 -18.28 6.55
N SER A 145 3.04 -17.33 7.50
CA SER A 145 4.29 -16.71 7.94
C SER A 145 5.27 -17.75 8.48
N LYS A 146 4.79 -18.71 9.27
CA LYS A 146 5.63 -19.80 9.79
C LYS A 146 6.22 -20.66 8.66
N LYS A 147 5.40 -21.08 7.69
CA LYS A 147 5.86 -21.84 6.52
C LYS A 147 6.90 -21.05 5.71
N PHE A 148 6.63 -19.78 5.45
CA PHE A 148 7.54 -18.89 4.73
C PHE A 148 8.88 -18.72 5.46
N ASN A 149 8.83 -18.46 6.77
CA ASN A 149 10.03 -18.25 7.57
C ASN A 149 10.88 -19.54 7.64
N ASN A 150 10.26 -20.71 7.71
CA ASN A 150 10.97 -21.99 7.68
C ASN A 150 11.61 -22.23 6.31
N LEU A 151 10.87 -22.00 5.22
CA LEU A 151 11.43 -22.11 3.86
C LEU A 151 12.67 -21.22 3.68
N ALA A 152 12.62 -19.97 4.14
CA ALA A 152 13.78 -19.09 4.06
C ALA A 152 14.99 -19.64 4.82
N LYS A 153 14.77 -20.25 6.00
CA LYS A 153 15.82 -20.89 6.81
C LYS A 153 16.41 -22.10 6.10
N GLU A 154 15.60 -22.94 5.45
CA GLU A 154 16.06 -24.10 4.67
C GLU A 154 17.04 -23.70 3.56
N PHE A 155 16.83 -22.55 2.93
CA PHE A 155 17.74 -21.97 1.94
C PHE A 155 18.83 -21.08 2.52
N ASN A 156 18.99 -21.04 3.85
CA ASN A 156 19.96 -20.19 4.55
C ASN A 156 19.82 -18.70 4.20
N ILE A 157 18.59 -18.24 3.98
CA ILE A 157 18.24 -16.83 3.68
C ILE A 157 17.51 -16.24 4.89
N LYS A 158 17.85 -15.03 5.28
CA LYS A 158 17.06 -14.31 6.30
C LYS A 158 15.64 -14.05 5.77
N PRO A 159 14.57 -14.45 6.48
CA PRO A 159 13.18 -14.27 6.01
C PRO A 159 12.87 -12.84 5.56
N ALA A 160 13.35 -11.84 6.29
CA ALA A 160 13.14 -10.44 5.91
C ALA A 160 13.74 -10.10 4.53
N ILE A 161 14.92 -10.64 4.21
CA ILE A 161 15.58 -10.41 2.91
C ILE A 161 14.77 -11.09 1.80
N LEU A 162 14.31 -12.31 2.00
CA LEU A 162 13.48 -13.03 1.03
C LEU A 162 12.16 -12.28 0.78
N ALA A 163 11.52 -11.78 1.85
CA ALA A 163 10.28 -11.00 1.73
C ALA A 163 10.48 -9.68 0.96
N LEU A 164 11.57 -8.97 1.20
CA LEU A 164 11.89 -7.73 0.47
C LEU A 164 12.28 -8.04 -0.99
N ALA A 165 13.05 -9.09 -1.24
CA ALA A 165 13.39 -9.52 -2.60
C ALA A 165 12.13 -9.85 -3.41
N TYR A 166 11.16 -10.53 -2.82
CA TYR A 166 9.87 -10.77 -3.44
C TYR A 166 9.16 -9.47 -3.83
N VAL A 167 9.08 -8.50 -2.93
CA VAL A 167 8.44 -7.21 -3.22
C VAL A 167 9.19 -6.50 -4.35
N ASN A 168 10.53 -6.41 -4.25
CA ASN A 168 11.37 -5.72 -5.23
C ASN A 168 11.41 -6.40 -6.61
N SER A 169 10.98 -7.66 -6.73
CA SER A 169 10.92 -8.36 -8.01
C SER A 169 9.64 -8.09 -8.80
N ARG A 170 8.81 -7.15 -8.37
CA ARG A 170 7.54 -6.81 -9.06
C ARG A 170 7.72 -5.66 -10.03
N ASP A 171 7.25 -5.82 -11.26
CA ASP A 171 7.40 -4.83 -12.34
C ASP A 171 6.59 -3.54 -12.11
N PHE A 172 5.63 -3.59 -11.20
CA PHE A 172 4.79 -2.45 -10.83
C PHE A 172 5.30 -1.63 -9.62
N LEU A 173 6.49 -1.97 -9.12
CA LEU A 173 7.08 -1.29 -7.95
C LEU A 173 7.88 -0.04 -8.36
#